data_926b92a9bca5bd14058e6c6a8aedcb99
#
_entry.id   926b92a9bca5bd14058e6c6a8aedcb99
#
_cell.length_a   1.000
_cell.length_b   1.000
_cell.length_c   1.000
_cell.angle_alpha   90.00
_cell.angle_beta   90.00
_cell.angle_gamma   90.00
#
_symmetry.space_group_name_H-M   'P 1'
#
loop_
_entity.id
_entity.type
_entity.pdbx_description
1 polymer ?
#
loop_
_entity_poly.entity_id
_entity_poly.type
_entity_poly.pdbx_seq_one_letter_code
_entity_poly.pdbx_strand_id
1 'polypeptide(L)'
;KGLDFVIRAQVVIDGTTTGWAQQYEPDAVDPVPAGGRAFELPSVSPDESLTMVKVLANIVNPSDAVKEAITSYVNWINSVGITGYGVYNISDRTRELGTDRLFLKDGSTTKQFGRFYGLDTTGKYYGFTEEQMKNKLTSNKFYEIFAGRNSVAQLSMNYGMSERRIGYSYVRTGADTKAKTVYDAWKKALGE
;
A
#
# COMPACT_ATOMS: atom_id res chain seq x y z
N LYS A 1 11.17 1.06 -23.55
CA LYS A 1 11.85 1.61 -22.34
C LYS A 1 10.88 1.85 -21.18
N GLY A 2 9.78 2.59 -21.38
CA GLY A 2 8.84 2.88 -20.27
C GLY A 2 8.14 1.64 -19.72
N LEU A 3 7.62 0.78 -20.58
CA LEU A 3 6.95 -0.45 -20.15
C LEU A 3 7.94 -1.40 -19.42
N ASP A 4 9.14 -1.55 -19.94
CA ASP A 4 10.20 -2.34 -19.29
C ASP A 4 10.51 -1.82 -17.88
N PHE A 5 10.61 -0.50 -17.72
CA PHE A 5 10.76 0.10 -16.39
C PHE A 5 9.59 -0.25 -15.48
N VAL A 6 8.36 -0.11 -15.93
CA VAL A 6 7.16 -0.42 -15.12
C VAL A 6 7.17 -1.86 -14.65
N ILE A 7 7.50 -2.82 -15.53
CA ILE A 7 7.57 -4.24 -15.15
C ILE A 7 8.67 -4.47 -14.10
N ARG A 8 9.88 -3.93 -14.31
CA ARG A 8 10.99 -4.08 -13.36
C ARG A 8 10.76 -3.34 -12.04
N ALA A 9 9.96 -2.29 -12.06
CA ALA A 9 9.61 -1.50 -10.87
C ALA A 9 8.62 -2.19 -9.93
N GLN A 10 8.01 -3.30 -10.35
CA GLN A 10 7.14 -4.06 -9.48
C GLN A 10 7.93 -4.66 -8.30
N VAL A 11 7.49 -4.37 -7.09
CA VAL A 11 8.24 -4.70 -5.87
C VAL A 11 8.08 -6.17 -5.52
N VAL A 12 9.20 -6.82 -5.20
CA VAL A 12 9.21 -8.19 -4.68
C VAL A 12 9.51 -8.15 -3.19
N ILE A 13 8.64 -8.76 -2.39
CA ILE A 13 8.77 -8.86 -0.93
C ILE A 13 8.83 -10.33 -0.55
N ASP A 14 9.93 -10.77 0.02
CA ASP A 14 10.17 -12.18 0.42
C ASP A 14 9.82 -13.18 -0.70
N GLY A 15 10.29 -12.92 -1.91
CA GLY A 15 10.04 -13.75 -3.08
C GLY A 15 8.62 -13.64 -3.67
N THR A 16 7.76 -12.81 -3.10
CA THR A 16 6.41 -12.56 -3.62
C THR A 16 6.40 -11.26 -4.42
N THR A 17 6.03 -11.32 -5.69
CA THR A 17 5.76 -10.15 -6.51
C THR A 17 4.48 -9.47 -6.02
N THR A 18 4.56 -8.16 -5.73
CA THR A 18 3.48 -7.41 -5.07
C THR A 18 2.92 -6.32 -6.01
N GLY A 19 2.96 -5.08 -5.60
CA GLY A 19 2.56 -3.91 -6.37
C GLY A 19 3.74 -2.99 -6.64
N TRP A 20 3.44 -1.72 -6.82
CA TRP A 20 4.42 -0.67 -7.09
C TRP A 20 4.52 0.29 -5.91
N ALA A 21 5.68 0.89 -5.77
CA ALA A 21 5.87 2.00 -4.85
C ALA A 21 5.20 3.27 -5.37
N GLN A 22 4.96 4.21 -4.47
CA GLN A 22 4.39 5.50 -4.84
C GLN A 22 5.37 6.31 -5.71
N GLN A 23 6.66 6.15 -5.47
CA GLN A 23 7.72 6.81 -6.22
C GLN A 23 9.03 6.02 -6.15
N TYR A 24 9.95 6.35 -7.06
CA TYR A 24 11.24 5.68 -7.23
C TYR A 24 12.35 6.70 -7.30
N GLU A 25 13.57 6.30 -6.97
CA GLU A 25 14.76 7.11 -7.11
C GLU A 25 14.98 7.45 -8.59
N PRO A 26 15.12 8.75 -8.95
CA PRO A 26 15.13 9.18 -10.36
C PRO A 26 16.37 8.74 -11.13
N ASP A 27 17.49 8.61 -10.44
CA ASP A 27 18.80 8.36 -11.07
C ASP A 27 19.27 6.90 -10.93
N ALA A 28 18.44 6.04 -10.36
CA ALA A 28 18.78 4.63 -10.21
C ALA A 28 18.69 3.87 -11.54
N VAL A 29 19.70 3.06 -11.85
CA VAL A 29 19.70 2.17 -13.04
C VAL A 29 18.57 1.15 -12.93
N ASP A 30 18.41 0.56 -11.77
CA ASP A 30 17.29 -0.31 -11.43
C ASP A 30 16.25 0.45 -10.58
N PRO A 31 14.94 0.16 -10.74
CA PRO A 31 13.92 0.83 -9.97
C PRO A 31 14.08 0.59 -8.47
N VAL A 32 14.40 1.65 -7.73
CA VAL A 32 14.51 1.63 -6.27
C VAL A 32 13.37 2.45 -5.68
N PRO A 33 12.46 1.84 -4.89
CA PRO A 33 11.41 2.57 -4.21
C PRO A 33 11.95 3.72 -3.35
N ALA A 34 11.40 4.91 -3.49
CA ALA A 34 11.81 6.12 -2.80
C ALA A 34 10.78 6.60 -1.79
N GLY A 35 11.24 7.34 -0.78
CA GLY A 35 10.37 8.07 0.13
C GLY A 35 9.94 9.41 -0.46
N GLY A 36 8.77 9.89 -0.08
CA GLY A 36 8.27 11.21 -0.42
C GLY A 36 8.37 12.18 0.73
N ARG A 37 7.20 12.64 1.18
CA ARG A 37 7.10 13.50 2.36
C ARG A 37 7.62 12.79 3.61
N ALA A 38 7.90 13.51 4.67
CA ALA A 38 8.48 12.97 5.91
C ALA A 38 7.75 11.75 6.49
N PHE A 39 6.47 11.60 6.18
CA PHE A 39 5.61 10.49 6.61
C PHE A 39 5.35 9.44 5.50
N GLU A 40 5.91 9.61 4.32
CA GLU A 40 5.80 8.70 3.18
C GLU A 40 7.14 8.01 2.99
N LEU A 41 7.30 6.88 3.65
CA LEU A 41 8.50 6.06 3.51
C LEU A 41 8.44 5.22 2.24
N PRO A 42 9.57 4.73 1.73
CA PRO A 42 9.58 3.77 0.65
C PRO A 42 8.67 2.60 0.99
N SER A 43 7.68 2.35 0.15
CA SER A 43 6.63 1.37 0.46
C SER A 43 5.84 0.99 -0.78
N VAL A 44 5.19 -0.17 -0.76
CA VAL A 44 4.21 -0.54 -1.79
C VAL A 44 2.89 0.16 -1.48
N SER A 45 2.32 0.82 -2.48
CA SER A 45 1.05 1.52 -2.35
C SER A 45 -0.05 0.86 -3.21
N PRO A 46 -1.14 0.36 -2.61
CA PRO A 46 -2.23 -0.28 -3.35
C PRO A 46 -2.89 0.62 -4.40
N ASP A 47 -3.06 1.91 -4.14
CA ASP A 47 -3.77 2.80 -5.06
C ASP A 47 -2.94 3.13 -6.30
N GLU A 48 -1.67 3.45 -6.11
CA GLU A 48 -0.74 3.71 -7.20
C GLU A 48 -0.52 2.42 -8.00
N SER A 49 -0.44 1.27 -7.32
CA SER A 49 -0.36 -0.04 -7.98
C SER A 49 -1.59 -0.33 -8.83
N LEU A 50 -2.79 -0.04 -8.33
CA LEU A 50 -4.02 -0.19 -9.12
C LEU A 50 -4.02 0.71 -10.37
N THR A 51 -3.43 1.90 -10.26
CA THR A 51 -3.26 2.79 -11.41
C THR A 51 -2.32 2.18 -12.46
N MET A 52 -1.20 1.59 -12.03
CA MET A 52 -0.30 0.86 -12.94
C MET A 52 -1.02 -0.33 -13.59
N VAL A 53 -1.77 -1.11 -12.82
CA VAL A 53 -2.56 -2.22 -13.37
C VAL A 53 -3.55 -1.74 -14.44
N LYS A 54 -4.23 -0.63 -14.22
CA LYS A 54 -5.13 -0.04 -15.24
C LYS A 54 -4.39 0.35 -16.51
N VAL A 55 -3.19 0.92 -16.39
CA VAL A 55 -2.35 1.24 -17.56
C VAL A 55 -1.95 -0.03 -18.30
N LEU A 56 -1.46 -1.05 -17.60
CA LEU A 56 -1.05 -2.32 -18.18
C LEU A 56 -2.21 -3.08 -18.83
N ALA A 57 -3.40 -3.03 -18.24
CA ALA A 57 -4.60 -3.70 -18.74
C ALA A 57 -5.13 -3.11 -20.07
N ASN A 58 -4.68 -1.91 -20.45
CA ASN A 58 -5.02 -1.30 -21.74
C ASN A 58 -4.04 -1.69 -22.87
N ILE A 59 -3.02 -2.50 -22.58
CA ILE A 59 -2.05 -2.94 -23.60
C ILE A 59 -2.72 -4.00 -24.48
N VAL A 60 -2.78 -3.72 -25.78
CA VAL A 60 -3.26 -4.68 -26.78
C VAL A 60 -2.18 -5.76 -26.99
N ASN A 61 -2.58 -7.03 -26.99
CA ASN A 61 -1.66 -8.18 -27.09
C ASN A 61 -0.56 -8.13 -26.04
N PRO A 62 -0.89 -8.15 -24.73
CA PRO A 62 0.08 -8.06 -23.65
C PRO A 62 1.03 -9.26 -23.65
N SER A 63 2.32 -9.01 -23.42
CA SER A 63 3.30 -10.05 -23.20
C SER A 63 3.01 -10.84 -21.89
N ASP A 64 3.62 -12.00 -21.75
CA ASP A 64 3.47 -12.80 -20.53
C ASP A 64 3.94 -12.02 -19.28
N ALA A 65 5.01 -11.23 -19.40
CA ALA A 65 5.47 -10.37 -18.30
C ALA A 65 4.42 -9.32 -17.87
N VAL A 66 3.66 -8.76 -18.82
CA VAL A 66 2.55 -7.85 -18.49
C VAL A 66 1.40 -8.60 -17.82
N LYS A 67 1.06 -9.79 -18.33
CA LYS A 67 0.02 -10.64 -17.74
C LYS A 67 0.38 -11.04 -16.32
N GLU A 68 1.62 -11.44 -16.10
CA GLU A 68 2.13 -11.82 -14.78
C GLU A 68 2.12 -10.63 -13.82
N ALA A 69 2.56 -9.47 -14.25
CA ALA A 69 2.58 -8.26 -13.43
C ALA A 69 1.16 -7.89 -12.92
N ILE A 70 0.17 -7.94 -13.78
CA ILE A 70 -1.24 -7.68 -13.40
C ILE A 70 -1.73 -8.74 -12.42
N THR A 71 -1.51 -10.02 -12.72
CA THR A 71 -2.00 -11.15 -11.92
C THR A 71 -1.36 -11.18 -10.54
N SER A 72 -0.05 -10.95 -10.46
CA SER A 72 0.69 -10.91 -9.20
C SER A 72 0.18 -9.82 -8.27
N TYR A 73 -0.08 -8.60 -8.80
CA TYR A 73 -0.69 -7.55 -7.99
C TYR A 73 -2.06 -7.95 -7.44
N VAL A 74 -2.93 -8.53 -8.29
CA VAL A 74 -4.27 -8.94 -7.87
C VAL A 74 -4.21 -10.02 -6.79
N ASN A 75 -3.32 -10.99 -6.94
CA ASN A 75 -3.09 -12.02 -5.93
C ASN A 75 -2.58 -11.42 -4.61
N TRP A 76 -1.60 -10.52 -4.70
CA TRP A 76 -1.05 -9.86 -3.53
C TRP A 76 -2.10 -9.04 -2.78
N ILE A 77 -2.86 -8.15 -3.47
CA ILE A 77 -3.85 -7.31 -2.79
C ILE A 77 -4.96 -8.14 -2.13
N ASN A 78 -5.35 -9.26 -2.72
CA ASN A 78 -6.30 -10.19 -2.12
C ASN A 78 -5.78 -10.83 -0.84
N SER A 79 -4.46 -11.03 -0.73
CA SER A 79 -3.81 -11.71 0.41
C SER A 79 -3.55 -10.79 1.61
N VAL A 80 -3.48 -9.46 1.43
CA VAL A 80 -3.05 -8.53 2.49
C VAL A 80 -4.19 -7.81 3.20
N GLY A 81 -5.42 -7.97 2.72
CA GLY A 81 -6.60 -7.42 3.40
C GLY A 81 -6.88 -8.14 4.71
N ILE A 82 -7.19 -7.38 5.76
CA ILE A 82 -7.53 -7.94 7.07
C ILE A 82 -9.00 -7.67 7.41
N THR A 83 -9.61 -8.56 8.17
CA THR A 83 -10.95 -8.44 8.73
C THR A 83 -10.90 -8.33 10.25
N GLY A 84 -12.00 -8.07 10.88
CA GLY A 84 -12.11 -7.94 12.32
C GLY A 84 -11.86 -6.53 12.86
N TYR A 85 -11.67 -5.55 11.98
CA TYR A 85 -11.36 -4.16 12.34
C TYR A 85 -12.23 -3.17 11.55
N GLY A 86 -12.53 -2.04 12.17
CA GLY A 86 -13.23 -0.91 11.56
C GLY A 86 -12.53 0.42 11.83
N VAL A 87 -12.84 1.42 11.02
CA VAL A 87 -12.37 2.80 11.16
C VAL A 87 -13.50 3.68 11.70
N TYR A 88 -13.25 4.35 12.80
CA TYR A 88 -14.23 5.18 13.51
C TYR A 88 -13.75 6.61 13.64
N ASN A 89 -14.58 7.56 13.26
CA ASN A 89 -14.34 8.97 13.53
C ASN A 89 -14.91 9.30 14.90
N ILE A 90 -14.11 9.95 15.73
CA ILE A 90 -14.51 10.43 17.05
C ILE A 90 -14.29 11.92 17.17
N SER A 91 -15.13 12.58 18.02
CA SER A 91 -14.87 13.96 18.42
C SER A 91 -13.87 13.97 19.57
N ASP A 92 -12.77 14.68 19.42
CA ASP A 92 -11.77 14.83 20.45
C ASP A 92 -11.21 16.26 20.45
N ARG A 93 -11.68 17.05 21.40
CA ARG A 93 -11.29 18.48 21.54
C ARG A 93 -9.83 18.67 21.94
N THR A 94 -9.14 17.63 22.35
CA THR A 94 -7.73 17.69 22.70
C THR A 94 -6.83 17.60 21.46
N ARG A 95 -7.42 17.29 20.31
CA ARG A 95 -6.73 17.18 19.03
C ARG A 95 -6.79 18.48 18.23
N GLU A 96 -5.77 18.71 17.43
CA GLU A 96 -5.64 19.94 16.62
C GLU A 96 -6.89 20.24 15.77
N LEU A 97 -7.51 19.21 15.20
CA LEU A 97 -8.71 19.34 14.37
C LEU A 97 -10.02 19.07 15.11
N GLY A 98 -9.99 18.89 16.43
CA GLY A 98 -11.17 18.58 17.23
C GLY A 98 -11.77 17.20 16.96
N THR A 99 -11.12 16.39 16.13
CA THR A 99 -11.56 15.04 15.75
C THR A 99 -10.38 14.09 15.71
N ASP A 100 -10.66 12.81 15.82
CA ASP A 100 -9.70 11.75 15.61
C ASP A 100 -10.33 10.59 14.85
N ARG A 101 -9.47 9.73 14.30
CA ARG A 101 -9.89 8.51 13.60
C ARG A 101 -9.19 7.33 14.25
N LEU A 102 -9.98 6.39 14.74
CA LEU A 102 -9.48 5.20 15.41
C LEU A 102 -9.64 3.98 14.51
N PHE A 103 -8.69 3.08 14.58
CA PHE A 103 -8.75 1.77 13.98
C PHE A 103 -8.90 0.74 15.09
N LEU A 104 -10.10 0.17 15.21
CA LEU A 104 -10.49 -0.66 16.35
C LEU A 104 -10.89 -2.06 15.91
N LYS A 105 -10.61 -3.04 16.76
CA LYS A 105 -11.12 -4.40 16.61
C LYS A 105 -12.62 -4.40 16.91
N ASP A 106 -13.44 -4.78 15.93
CA ASP A 106 -14.90 -4.71 16.00
C ASP A 106 -15.62 -5.95 15.46
N GLY A 107 -14.87 -6.95 14.99
CA GLY A 107 -15.42 -8.14 14.36
C GLY A 107 -15.93 -7.92 12.92
N SER A 108 -15.69 -6.77 12.31
CA SER A 108 -16.11 -6.47 10.94
C SER A 108 -15.63 -7.50 9.94
N THR A 109 -16.50 -7.92 9.04
CA THR A 109 -16.17 -8.80 7.91
C THR A 109 -15.61 -8.03 6.71
N THR A 110 -15.72 -6.69 6.72
CA THR A 110 -15.17 -5.85 5.66
C THR A 110 -13.65 -5.84 5.74
N LYS A 111 -13.00 -6.17 4.61
CA LYS A 111 -11.54 -6.11 4.52
C LYS A 111 -11.03 -4.68 4.58
N GLN A 112 -10.03 -4.48 5.42
CA GLN A 112 -9.30 -3.24 5.57
C GLN A 112 -7.91 -3.39 4.93
N PHE A 113 -7.43 -2.33 4.31
CA PHE A 113 -6.14 -2.29 3.61
C PHE A 113 -5.35 -1.08 4.09
N GLY A 114 -4.06 -1.27 4.29
CA GLY A 114 -3.14 -0.15 4.51
C GLY A 114 -2.94 0.66 3.22
N ARG A 115 -2.73 1.97 3.36
CA ARG A 115 -2.30 2.80 2.23
C ARG A 115 -0.89 2.42 1.75
N PHE A 116 -0.04 2.03 2.68
CA PHE A 116 1.36 1.70 2.44
C PHE A 116 1.72 0.38 3.11
N TYR A 117 2.51 -0.42 2.43
CA TYR A 117 3.03 -1.68 2.93
C TYR A 117 4.56 -1.64 2.90
N GLY A 118 5.19 -2.14 3.97
CA GLY A 118 6.64 -2.23 4.07
C GLY A 118 7.26 -3.08 2.96
N LEU A 119 8.51 -2.80 2.64
CA LEU A 119 9.23 -3.45 1.52
C LEU A 119 9.79 -4.81 1.88
N ASP A 120 9.85 -5.13 3.15
CA ASP A 120 10.22 -6.45 3.64
C ASP A 120 9.53 -6.77 4.98
N THR A 121 9.59 -8.03 5.40
CA THR A 121 8.99 -8.47 6.67
C THR A 121 9.84 -8.10 7.88
N THR A 122 11.08 -7.68 7.69
CA THR A 122 12.00 -7.27 8.76
C THR A 122 11.84 -5.79 9.11
N GLY A 123 11.04 -5.06 8.37
CA GLY A 123 10.87 -3.62 8.52
C GLY A 123 12.04 -2.80 7.98
N LYS A 124 12.93 -3.40 7.19
CA LYS A 124 13.98 -2.68 6.48
C LYS A 124 13.41 -1.99 5.24
N TYR A 125 13.80 -0.75 5.04
CA TYR A 125 13.37 0.07 3.92
C TYR A 125 14.57 0.56 3.13
N TYR A 126 14.45 0.52 1.81
CA TYR A 126 15.48 1.04 0.94
C TYR A 126 15.76 2.52 1.23
N GLY A 127 17.02 2.89 1.28
CA GLY A 127 17.45 4.27 1.48
C GLY A 127 17.40 4.81 2.91
N PHE A 128 16.99 4.00 3.91
CA PHE A 128 17.03 4.39 5.31
C PHE A 128 17.94 3.49 6.14
N THR A 129 18.74 4.10 7.02
CA THR A 129 19.43 3.35 8.07
C THR A 129 18.44 2.91 9.14
N GLU A 130 18.79 1.89 9.90
CA GLU A 130 17.99 1.41 11.04
C GLU A 130 17.67 2.52 12.04
N GLU A 131 18.62 3.41 12.30
CA GLU A 131 18.45 4.57 13.17
C GLU A 131 17.48 5.61 12.57
N GLN A 132 17.59 5.90 11.29
CA GLN A 132 16.65 6.81 10.60
C GLN A 132 15.23 6.27 10.60
N MET A 133 15.07 4.95 10.44
CA MET A 133 13.77 4.30 10.54
C MET A 133 13.19 4.39 11.95
N LYS A 134 13.99 4.09 12.97
CA LYS A 134 13.59 4.19 14.37
C LYS A 134 13.15 5.60 14.74
N ASN A 135 13.89 6.62 14.28
CA ASN A 135 13.54 8.02 14.50
C ASN A 135 12.26 8.43 13.76
N LYS A 136 12.06 7.97 12.52
CA LYS A 136 10.80 8.17 11.80
C LYS A 136 9.63 7.43 12.43
N LEU A 137 9.84 6.23 12.93
CA LEU A 137 8.84 5.45 13.67
C LEU A 137 8.39 6.16 14.94
N THR A 138 9.33 6.74 15.68
CA THR A 138 9.02 7.45 16.93
C THR A 138 8.38 8.80 16.70
N SER A 139 8.69 9.48 15.59
CA SER A 139 8.13 10.79 15.24
C SER A 139 6.78 10.70 14.53
N ASN A 140 6.49 9.60 13.86
CA ASN A 140 5.24 9.35 13.13
C ASN A 140 4.54 8.12 13.69
N LYS A 141 3.64 8.32 14.64
CA LYS A 141 2.83 7.26 15.25
C LYS A 141 2.02 6.41 14.25
N PHE A 142 1.92 6.85 13.00
CA PHE A 142 1.23 6.14 11.91
C PHE A 142 2.10 5.17 11.15
N TYR A 143 3.36 5.11 11.48
CA TYR A 143 4.31 4.32 10.72
C TYR A 143 4.08 2.82 10.83
N GLU A 144 3.55 2.37 11.95
CA GLU A 144 3.20 0.97 12.17
C GLU A 144 2.16 0.46 11.17
N ILE A 145 1.34 1.36 10.57
CA ILE A 145 0.44 1.01 9.46
C ILE A 145 1.22 0.61 8.22
N PHE A 146 2.44 1.04 8.10
CA PHE A 146 3.21 0.92 6.88
C PHE A 146 4.19 -0.25 6.90
N ALA A 147 4.51 -0.76 8.08
CA ALA A 147 5.63 -1.66 8.29
C ALA A 147 5.33 -3.13 7.97
N GLY A 148 4.48 -3.47 7.03
CA GLY A 148 4.28 -4.84 6.60
C GLY A 148 2.85 -5.36 6.72
N ARG A 149 2.65 -6.61 6.34
CA ARG A 149 1.33 -7.25 6.23
C ARG A 149 0.55 -7.29 7.53
N ASN A 150 1.24 -7.37 8.66
CA ASN A 150 0.62 -7.53 9.98
C ASN A 150 0.46 -6.21 10.72
N SER A 151 1.03 -5.13 10.23
CA SER A 151 1.07 -3.87 10.96
C SER A 151 -0.26 -3.15 10.99
N VAL A 152 -1.12 -3.36 10.00
CA VAL A 152 -2.50 -2.87 10.08
C VAL A 152 -3.23 -3.49 11.28
N ALA A 153 -2.97 -4.75 11.59
CA ALA A 153 -3.50 -5.42 12.77
C ALA A 153 -2.88 -4.90 14.09
N GLN A 154 -1.66 -4.39 14.04
CA GLN A 154 -0.94 -3.87 15.20
C GLN A 154 -1.29 -2.42 15.54
N LEU A 155 -1.90 -1.69 14.63
CA LEU A 155 -2.48 -0.37 14.91
C LEU A 155 -3.69 -0.45 15.83
N SER A 156 -3.64 -1.40 16.68
CA SER A 156 -4.67 -1.56 17.65
C SER A 156 -4.72 -0.36 18.59
N MET A 157 -5.87 0.21 18.67
CA MET A 157 -6.50 0.71 19.88
C MET A 157 -6.01 2.03 20.50
N ASN A 158 -4.85 2.58 20.21
CA ASN A 158 -4.36 3.75 20.94
C ASN A 158 -3.83 4.89 20.07
N TYR A 159 -3.88 4.75 18.75
CA TYR A 159 -3.37 5.77 17.85
C TYR A 159 -4.51 6.49 17.15
N GLY A 160 -4.73 7.70 17.60
CA GLY A 160 -5.48 8.63 16.81
C GLY A 160 -4.73 8.96 15.53
N MET A 161 -5.43 8.95 14.41
CA MET A 161 -4.97 9.49 13.13
C MET A 161 -5.28 10.98 13.03
N SER A 162 -5.22 11.68 14.17
CA SER A 162 -5.41 13.12 14.22
C SER A 162 -4.26 13.87 13.58
N GLU A 163 -4.38 15.09 13.39
CA GLU A 163 -3.56 16.05 12.67
C GLU A 163 -4.03 16.28 11.24
N ARG A 164 -3.35 17.17 10.54
CA ARG A 164 -3.57 17.52 9.13
C ARG A 164 -3.64 16.32 8.17
N ARG A 165 -3.14 15.16 8.62
CA ARG A 165 -3.08 13.91 7.87
C ARG A 165 -4.32 13.03 7.99
N ILE A 166 -5.30 13.40 8.82
CA ILE A 166 -6.52 12.60 9.03
C ILE A 166 -7.27 12.32 7.72
N GLY A 167 -7.22 13.26 6.77
CA GLY A 167 -7.79 13.12 5.43
C GLY A 167 -6.99 12.22 4.49
N TYR A 168 -5.80 11.79 4.89
CA TYR A 168 -4.91 11.01 4.04
C TYR A 168 -5.36 9.55 3.85
N SER A 169 -6.33 9.11 4.65
CA SER A 169 -6.94 7.78 4.54
C SER A 169 -5.92 6.63 4.57
N TYR A 170 -5.19 6.54 5.67
CA TYR A 170 -4.17 5.49 5.88
C TYR A 170 -4.73 4.06 5.89
N VAL A 171 -6.00 3.91 6.22
CA VAL A 171 -6.73 2.64 6.14
C VAL A 171 -7.89 2.81 5.18
N ARG A 172 -8.10 1.82 4.32
CA ARG A 172 -9.10 1.85 3.25
C ARG A 172 -9.83 0.52 3.12
N THR A 173 -10.96 0.57 2.47
CA THR A 173 -11.75 -0.61 2.10
C THR A 173 -11.82 -0.77 0.59
N GLY A 174 -12.13 -1.98 0.12
CA GLY A 174 -12.47 -2.25 -1.27
C GLY A 174 -11.30 -2.19 -2.26
N ALA A 175 -10.05 -2.24 -1.79
CA ALA A 175 -8.90 -2.31 -2.69
C ALA A 175 -8.90 -3.59 -3.52
N ASP A 176 -9.21 -4.73 -2.90
CA ASP A 176 -9.38 -6.03 -3.55
C ASP A 176 -10.53 -6.02 -4.57
N THR A 177 -11.68 -5.48 -4.21
CA THR A 177 -12.84 -5.39 -5.10
C THR A 177 -12.55 -4.55 -6.34
N LYS A 178 -11.89 -3.42 -6.17
CA LYS A 178 -11.46 -2.57 -7.30
C LYS A 178 -10.45 -3.28 -8.20
N ALA A 179 -9.47 -3.97 -7.61
CA ALA A 179 -8.49 -4.74 -8.34
C ALA A 179 -9.16 -5.88 -9.13
N LYS A 180 -10.06 -6.62 -8.48
CA LYS A 180 -10.85 -7.67 -9.14
C LYS A 180 -11.69 -7.15 -10.30
N THR A 181 -12.35 -6.03 -10.15
CA THR A 181 -13.15 -5.41 -11.22
C THR A 181 -12.30 -5.12 -12.46
N VAL A 182 -11.10 -4.56 -12.27
CA VAL A 182 -10.18 -4.29 -13.39
C VAL A 182 -9.67 -5.59 -14.00
N TYR A 183 -9.34 -6.56 -13.17
CA TYR A 183 -8.84 -7.86 -13.59
C TYR A 183 -9.87 -8.64 -14.43
N ASP A 184 -11.10 -8.74 -13.95
CA ASP A 184 -12.18 -9.45 -14.64
C ASP A 184 -12.49 -8.80 -16.00
N ALA A 185 -12.53 -7.46 -16.05
CA ALA A 185 -12.73 -6.73 -17.32
C ALA A 185 -11.58 -6.98 -18.30
N TRP A 186 -10.35 -7.00 -17.83
CA TRP A 186 -9.16 -7.29 -18.62
C TRP A 186 -9.15 -8.73 -19.14
N LYS A 187 -9.43 -9.72 -18.30
CA LYS A 187 -9.55 -11.13 -18.70
C LYS A 187 -10.61 -11.32 -19.78
N LYS A 188 -11.78 -10.71 -19.59
CA LYS A 188 -12.84 -10.71 -20.59
C LYS A 188 -12.39 -10.11 -21.93
N ALA A 189 -11.61 -9.04 -21.91
CA ALA A 189 -11.07 -8.43 -23.11
C ALA A 189 -10.05 -9.31 -23.86
N LEU A 190 -9.38 -10.22 -23.12
CA LEU A 190 -8.48 -11.24 -23.70
C LEU A 190 -9.22 -12.49 -24.20
N GLY A 191 -10.52 -12.61 -23.94
CA GLY A 191 -11.29 -13.82 -24.27
C GLY A 191 -11.13 -14.95 -23.26
N GLU A 192 -10.69 -14.66 -22.03
CA GLU A 192 -10.41 -15.59 -20.94
C GLU A 192 -11.48 -15.52 -19.83
#